data_9a20c2fde084cc3bcaea9c727e243556
#
_entry.id   9a20c2fde084cc3bcaea9c727e243556
#
_cell.length_a   1.000
_cell.length_b   1.000
_cell.length_c   1.000
_cell.angle_alpha   90.00
_cell.angle_beta   90.00
_cell.angle_gamma   90.00
#
_symmetry.space_group_name_H-M   'P 1'
#
loop_
_entity.id
_entity.type
_entity.pdbx_description
1 polymer ?
#
loop_
_entity_poly.entity_id
_entity_poly.type
_entity_poly.pdbx_seq_one_letter_code
_entity_poly.pdbx_strand_id
1 'polypeptide(L)'
;MLHPQPQQKNQENGQPLPSSVTETSKHQPPTVVETLEHRRFTEFCDACRRYRYIGLCYGPSGVGKTLSARTYSRWDKVKQSDRWSSGPTEATLLDTVLYTPDVVNAPGNISSGIRLARDTLRDLARRPVRHEREQLLESIQRRDQEQEADYLTKHDWLSE
;
A
#
# COMPACT_ATOMS: atom_id res chain seq x y z
N MET A 1 38.07 -50.59 37.68
CA MET A 1 38.66 -49.51 38.47
C MET A 1 38.75 -48.24 37.63
N LEU A 2 37.83 -47.35 37.83
CA LEU A 2 37.70 -46.11 37.09
C LEU A 2 38.35 -44.98 37.90
N HIS A 3 39.31 -44.30 37.32
CA HIS A 3 39.89 -43.09 37.89
C HIS A 3 39.08 -41.86 37.50
N PRO A 4 38.71 -40.97 38.43
CA PRO A 4 38.11 -39.70 38.13
C PRO A 4 39.18 -38.64 37.81
N GLN A 5 38.95 -37.88 36.74
CA GLN A 5 39.71 -36.71 36.35
C GLN A 5 39.30 -35.46 37.15
N PRO A 6 40.18 -34.55 37.48
CA PRO A 6 39.87 -33.33 38.23
C PRO A 6 39.30 -32.25 37.33
N GLN A 7 38.23 -31.59 37.82
CA GLN A 7 37.61 -30.42 37.22
C GLN A 7 38.52 -29.19 37.36
N GLN A 8 38.83 -28.55 36.21
CA GLN A 8 39.45 -27.23 36.18
C GLN A 8 38.36 -26.16 36.34
N LYS A 9 38.46 -25.36 37.39
CA LYS A 9 37.75 -24.10 37.59
C LYS A 9 38.25 -23.06 36.60
N ASN A 10 37.42 -22.63 35.65
CA ASN A 10 37.68 -21.43 34.88
C ASN A 10 37.18 -20.20 35.64
N GLN A 11 38.09 -19.29 35.92
CA GLN A 11 37.87 -17.97 36.49
C GLN A 11 37.10 -17.10 35.48
N GLU A 12 36.01 -16.55 35.93
CA GLU A 12 35.28 -15.48 35.24
C GLU A 12 36.11 -14.19 35.27
N ASN A 13 36.60 -13.78 34.12
CA ASN A 13 37.08 -12.42 33.89
C ASN A 13 35.93 -11.58 33.42
N GLY A 14 35.34 -10.79 34.32
CA GLY A 14 34.37 -9.75 34.02
C GLY A 14 35.01 -8.61 33.22
N GLN A 15 34.79 -8.58 31.92
CA GLN A 15 34.96 -7.38 31.12
C GLN A 15 33.57 -6.76 30.85
N PRO A 16 33.38 -5.45 31.11
CA PRO A 16 32.13 -4.79 30.76
C PRO A 16 32.02 -4.67 29.23
N LEU A 17 30.93 -5.20 28.69
CA LEU A 17 30.54 -5.05 27.28
C LEU A 17 30.37 -3.56 26.95
N PRO A 18 30.91 -3.07 25.82
CA PRO A 18 30.64 -1.72 25.36
C PRO A 18 29.16 -1.61 24.97
N SER A 19 28.51 -0.57 25.49
CA SER A 19 27.17 -0.18 25.21
C SER A 19 26.99 -0.09 23.69
N SER A 20 26.21 -0.99 23.14
CA SER A 20 25.83 -0.99 21.73
C SER A 20 25.08 0.29 21.38
N VAL A 21 25.73 1.11 20.59
CA VAL A 21 25.10 2.21 19.86
C VAL A 21 23.99 1.62 18.99
N THR A 22 22.75 1.89 19.36
CA THR A 22 21.58 1.56 18.54
C THR A 22 21.58 2.55 17.38
N GLU A 23 22.34 2.27 16.33
CA GLU A 23 22.13 2.92 15.04
C GLU A 23 20.78 2.49 14.52
N THR A 24 19.81 3.36 14.67
CA THR A 24 18.50 3.28 13.98
C THR A 24 18.80 3.44 12.49
N SER A 25 19.12 2.35 11.84
CA SER A 25 19.22 2.28 10.39
C SER A 25 17.86 2.73 9.83
N LYS A 26 17.78 3.97 9.35
CA LYS A 26 16.65 4.45 8.53
C LYS A 26 16.55 3.50 7.36
N HIS A 27 15.54 2.66 7.40
CA HIS A 27 15.23 1.70 6.35
C HIS A 27 14.87 2.51 5.08
N GLN A 28 15.86 2.83 4.28
CA GLN A 28 15.62 3.39 2.95
C GLN A 28 14.87 2.33 2.13
N PRO A 29 13.77 2.71 1.49
CA PRO A 29 13.06 1.77 0.62
C PRO A 29 14.05 1.25 -0.43
N PRO A 30 14.04 -0.06 -0.73
CA PRO A 30 14.94 -0.65 -1.69
C PRO A 30 14.81 0.07 -3.04
N THR A 31 15.90 0.67 -3.50
CA THR A 31 15.96 1.30 -4.82
C THR A 31 15.89 0.18 -5.85
N VAL A 32 14.82 0.15 -6.62
CA VAL A 32 14.67 -0.82 -7.72
C VAL A 32 15.59 -0.40 -8.85
N VAL A 33 16.59 -1.23 -9.14
CA VAL A 33 17.44 -1.04 -10.32
C VAL A 33 16.67 -1.52 -11.56
N GLU A 34 16.49 -0.63 -12.52
CA GLU A 34 15.85 -0.98 -13.77
C GLU A 34 16.77 -1.87 -14.62
N THR A 35 16.49 -3.15 -14.64
CA THR A 35 17.20 -4.13 -15.46
C THR A 35 16.53 -4.33 -16.82
N LEU A 36 17.27 -4.90 -17.78
CA LEU A 36 16.70 -5.27 -19.08
C LEU A 36 15.48 -6.23 -18.91
N GLU A 37 15.57 -7.13 -17.95
CA GLU A 37 14.49 -8.09 -17.67
C GLU A 37 13.25 -7.39 -17.09
N HIS A 38 13.45 -6.36 -16.27
CA HIS A 38 12.34 -5.53 -15.77
C HIS A 38 11.65 -4.79 -16.92
N ARG A 39 12.41 -4.21 -17.85
CA ARG A 39 11.85 -3.52 -19.02
C ARG A 39 11.04 -4.47 -19.90
N ARG A 40 11.59 -5.66 -20.21
CA ARG A 40 10.87 -6.71 -20.97
C ARG A 40 9.58 -7.15 -20.27
N PHE A 41 9.62 -7.28 -18.95
CA PHE A 41 8.43 -7.60 -18.17
C PHE A 41 7.36 -6.52 -18.28
N THR A 42 7.76 -5.24 -18.22
CA THR A 42 6.85 -4.09 -18.38
C THR A 42 6.20 -4.09 -19.76
N GLU A 43 7.00 -4.22 -20.82
CA GLU A 43 6.51 -4.31 -22.21
C GLU A 43 5.53 -5.48 -22.40
N PHE A 44 5.85 -6.63 -21.81
CA PHE A 44 4.96 -7.79 -21.82
C PHE A 44 3.62 -7.51 -21.13
N CYS A 45 3.64 -6.89 -19.95
CA CYS A 45 2.43 -6.52 -19.23
C CYS A 45 1.59 -5.50 -20.00
N ASP A 46 2.22 -4.49 -20.60
CA ASP A 46 1.57 -3.47 -21.44
C ASP A 46 0.93 -4.09 -22.68
N ALA A 47 1.59 -5.05 -23.32
CA ALA A 47 1.03 -5.78 -24.44
C ALA A 47 -0.20 -6.59 -24.03
N CYS A 48 -0.12 -7.36 -22.92
CA CYS A 48 -1.24 -8.10 -22.37
C CYS A 48 -2.44 -7.18 -22.09
N ARG A 49 -2.20 -6.03 -21.54
CA ARG A 49 -3.19 -5.01 -21.22
C ARG A 49 -3.84 -4.41 -22.46
N ARG A 50 -3.02 -3.98 -23.43
CA ARG A 50 -3.47 -3.37 -24.69
C ARG A 50 -4.31 -4.31 -25.52
N TYR A 51 -3.88 -5.55 -25.63
CA TYR A 51 -4.54 -6.54 -26.49
C TYR A 51 -5.49 -7.47 -25.72
N ARG A 52 -5.65 -7.25 -24.41
CA ARG A 52 -6.51 -8.08 -23.54
C ARG A 52 -6.15 -9.57 -23.55
N TYR A 53 -4.85 -9.86 -23.60
CA TYR A 53 -4.33 -11.21 -23.57
C TYR A 53 -4.16 -11.70 -22.12
N ILE A 54 -4.23 -13.02 -21.97
CA ILE A 54 -3.74 -13.71 -20.78
C ILE A 54 -2.29 -14.05 -21.05
N GLY A 55 -1.38 -13.46 -20.29
CA GLY A 55 0.06 -13.72 -20.40
C GLY A 55 0.57 -14.59 -19.26
N LEU A 56 1.55 -15.44 -19.55
CA LEU A 56 2.25 -16.27 -18.57
C LEU A 56 3.74 -15.91 -18.56
N CYS A 57 4.23 -15.41 -17.42
CA CYS A 57 5.64 -15.12 -17.20
C CYS A 57 6.26 -16.20 -16.32
N TYR A 58 7.22 -16.96 -16.85
CA TYR A 58 7.93 -18.03 -16.15
C TYR A 58 9.46 -17.86 -16.28
N GLY A 59 10.22 -18.57 -15.47
CA GLY A 59 11.67 -18.54 -15.48
C GLY A 59 12.26 -18.96 -14.14
N PRO A 60 13.58 -19.05 -14.00
CA PRO A 60 14.26 -19.46 -12.76
C PRO A 60 13.86 -18.62 -11.57
N SER A 61 13.99 -19.16 -10.35
CA SER A 61 13.84 -18.39 -9.11
C SER A 61 14.94 -17.33 -9.01
N GLY A 62 14.67 -16.24 -8.32
CA GLY A 62 15.66 -15.18 -8.07
C GLY A 62 15.84 -14.15 -9.19
N VAL A 63 15.30 -14.33 -10.40
CA VAL A 63 15.45 -13.37 -11.52
C VAL A 63 14.59 -12.10 -11.39
N GLY A 64 13.97 -11.86 -10.26
CA GLY A 64 13.25 -10.59 -10.00
C GLY A 64 11.80 -10.53 -10.50
N LYS A 65 11.16 -11.62 -10.95
CA LYS A 65 9.78 -11.62 -11.45
C LYS A 65 8.79 -10.95 -10.49
N THR A 66 8.82 -11.33 -9.22
CA THR A 66 7.93 -10.77 -8.19
C THR A 66 8.21 -9.30 -7.94
N LEU A 67 9.48 -8.90 -7.96
CA LEU A 67 9.87 -7.50 -7.81
C LEU A 67 9.37 -6.67 -9.00
N SER A 68 9.55 -7.17 -10.22
CA SER A 68 9.04 -6.52 -11.43
C SER A 68 7.52 -6.38 -11.41
N ALA A 69 6.79 -7.39 -10.96
CA ALA A 69 5.34 -7.35 -10.82
C ALA A 69 4.87 -6.33 -9.77
N ARG A 70 5.56 -6.24 -8.63
CA ARG A 70 5.31 -5.23 -7.60
C ARG A 70 5.58 -3.82 -8.10
N THR A 71 6.70 -3.61 -8.77
CA THR A 71 7.08 -2.31 -9.33
C THR A 71 6.10 -1.86 -10.40
N TYR A 72 5.73 -2.75 -11.32
CA TYR A 72 4.77 -2.47 -12.38
C TYR A 72 3.38 -2.11 -11.83
N SER A 73 2.87 -2.89 -10.88
CA SER A 73 1.55 -2.67 -10.29
C SER A 73 1.49 -1.50 -9.32
N ARG A 74 2.63 -1.04 -8.79
CA ARG A 74 2.71 -0.06 -7.68
C ARG A 74 1.80 -0.41 -6.49
N TRP A 75 1.52 -1.71 -6.29
CA TRP A 75 0.54 -2.18 -5.31
C TRP A 75 0.89 -1.82 -3.87
N ASP A 76 2.17 -1.58 -3.59
CA ASP A 76 2.61 -1.13 -2.27
C ASP A 76 2.05 0.27 -1.92
N LYS A 77 1.81 1.14 -2.91
CA LYS A 77 1.13 2.43 -2.70
C LYS A 77 -0.34 2.25 -2.30
N VAL A 78 -1.00 1.22 -2.83
CA VAL A 78 -2.37 0.86 -2.41
C VAL A 78 -2.39 0.41 -0.96
N LYS A 79 -1.41 -0.41 -0.54
CA LYS A 79 -1.31 -0.90 0.84
C LYS A 79 -0.98 0.21 1.84
N GLN A 80 -0.18 1.19 1.42
CA GLN A 80 0.21 2.35 2.23
C GLN A 80 -0.85 3.45 2.25
N SER A 81 -1.76 3.44 1.29
CA SER A 81 -2.85 4.41 1.23
C SER A 81 -3.76 4.23 2.44
N ASP A 82 -3.87 5.29 3.23
CA ASP A 82 -4.77 5.31 4.37
C ASP A 82 -6.22 5.10 3.88
N ARG A 83 -6.89 4.10 4.45
CA ARG A 83 -8.29 3.80 4.14
C ARG A 83 -9.23 4.95 4.49
N TRP A 84 -8.81 5.81 5.39
CA TRP A 84 -9.61 6.91 5.94
C TRP A 84 -9.33 8.25 5.28
N SER A 85 -8.29 8.33 4.43
CA SER A 85 -8.01 9.54 3.67
C SER A 85 -9.10 9.79 2.63
N SER A 86 -9.83 10.88 2.78
CA SER A 86 -10.93 11.26 1.87
C SER A 86 -10.41 11.87 0.55
N GLY A 87 -9.18 12.41 0.57
CA GLY A 87 -8.62 13.12 -0.58
C GLY A 87 -8.04 12.21 -1.68
N PRO A 88 -7.78 12.77 -2.86
CA PRO A 88 -7.10 12.09 -3.93
C PRO A 88 -5.66 11.77 -3.50
N THR A 89 -5.26 10.51 -3.64
CA THR A 89 -3.91 10.04 -3.36
C THR A 89 -3.28 9.46 -4.63
N GLU A 90 -1.97 9.30 -4.65
CA GLU A 90 -1.29 8.65 -5.78
C GLU A 90 -1.87 7.24 -6.05
N ALA A 91 -2.37 6.57 -5.00
CA ALA A 91 -3.04 5.28 -5.12
C ALA A 91 -4.35 5.33 -5.94
N THR A 92 -5.00 6.49 -6.06
CA THR A 92 -6.24 6.64 -6.83
C THR A 92 -6.03 6.57 -8.35
N LEU A 93 -4.79 6.76 -8.80
CA LEU A 93 -4.41 6.69 -10.22
C LEU A 93 -3.97 5.29 -10.65
N LEU A 94 -4.00 4.32 -9.74
CA LEU A 94 -3.57 2.96 -10.03
C LEU A 94 -4.71 2.18 -10.70
N ASP A 95 -4.35 1.39 -11.68
CA ASP A 95 -5.27 0.60 -12.50
C ASP A 95 -4.90 -0.89 -12.59
N THR A 96 -3.86 -1.28 -11.85
CA THR A 96 -3.32 -2.63 -11.87
C THR A 96 -3.38 -3.26 -10.49
N VAL A 97 -3.92 -4.46 -10.41
CA VAL A 97 -4.01 -5.27 -9.18
C VAL A 97 -2.87 -6.27 -9.16
N LEU A 98 -2.17 -6.34 -8.03
CA LEU A 98 -1.26 -7.44 -7.74
C LEU A 98 -1.86 -8.33 -6.64
N TYR A 99 -2.08 -9.59 -6.97
CA TYR A 99 -2.46 -10.62 -6.03
C TYR A 99 -1.39 -11.70 -5.94
N THR A 100 -0.93 -11.98 -4.74
CA THR A 100 -0.01 -13.08 -4.47
C THR A 100 -0.77 -14.12 -3.65
N PRO A 101 -1.07 -15.30 -4.21
CA PRO A 101 -1.75 -16.34 -3.47
C PRO A 101 -0.84 -16.95 -2.38
N ASP A 102 -1.43 -17.42 -1.31
CA ASP A 102 -0.73 -18.18 -0.27
C ASP A 102 -0.31 -19.56 -0.80
N VAL A 103 0.68 -20.18 -0.15
CA VAL A 103 1.25 -21.47 -0.58
C VAL A 103 0.21 -22.60 -0.58
N VAL A 104 -0.76 -22.54 0.34
CA VAL A 104 -1.86 -23.52 0.45
C VAL A 104 -3.16 -22.81 0.14
N ASN A 105 -3.65 -22.95 -1.08
CA ASN A 105 -4.87 -22.29 -1.52
C ASN A 105 -5.92 -23.28 -2.00
N ALA A 106 -7.14 -23.15 -1.44
CA ALA A 106 -8.32 -23.67 -2.11
C ALA A 106 -8.69 -22.75 -3.30
N PRO A 107 -9.25 -23.27 -4.41
CA PRO A 107 -9.64 -22.44 -5.56
C PRO A 107 -10.54 -21.25 -5.21
N GLY A 108 -11.40 -21.38 -4.20
CA GLY A 108 -12.24 -20.32 -3.69
C GLY A 108 -11.47 -19.14 -3.07
N ASN A 109 -10.34 -19.41 -2.43
CA ASN A 109 -9.51 -18.38 -1.79
C ASN A 109 -8.85 -17.48 -2.83
N ILE A 110 -8.38 -18.04 -3.93
CA ILE A 110 -7.79 -17.27 -5.04
C ILE A 110 -8.84 -16.32 -5.64
N SER A 111 -10.02 -16.84 -5.94
CA SER A 111 -11.12 -16.04 -6.49
C SER A 111 -11.53 -14.92 -5.56
N SER A 112 -11.67 -15.19 -4.26
CA SER A 112 -12.00 -14.19 -3.25
C SER A 112 -10.91 -13.14 -3.08
N GLY A 113 -9.63 -13.53 -3.09
CA GLY A 113 -8.51 -12.62 -3.00
C GLY A 113 -8.41 -11.66 -4.19
N ILE A 114 -8.60 -12.17 -5.41
CA ILE A 114 -8.63 -11.34 -6.64
C ILE A 114 -9.82 -10.37 -6.58
N ARG A 115 -10.99 -10.84 -6.15
CA ARG A 115 -12.19 -10.00 -6.01
C ARG A 115 -11.95 -8.86 -5.01
N LEU A 116 -11.41 -9.19 -3.84
CA LEU A 116 -11.10 -8.20 -2.80
C LEU A 116 -10.10 -7.15 -3.30
N ALA A 117 -9.03 -7.56 -3.98
CA ALA A 117 -8.04 -6.65 -4.53
C ALA A 117 -8.64 -5.72 -5.60
N ARG A 118 -9.51 -6.27 -6.47
CA ARG A 118 -10.25 -5.49 -7.47
C ARG A 118 -11.21 -4.48 -6.83
N ASP A 119 -11.93 -4.89 -5.80
CA ASP A 119 -12.90 -4.02 -5.12
C ASP A 119 -12.17 -2.91 -4.36
N THR A 120 -11.00 -3.21 -3.74
CA THR A 120 -10.12 -2.18 -3.16
C THR A 120 -9.70 -1.14 -4.19
N LEU A 121 -9.26 -1.57 -5.39
CA LEU A 121 -8.86 -0.65 -6.45
C LEU A 121 -10.05 0.21 -6.93
N ARG A 122 -11.23 -0.39 -7.07
CA ARG A 122 -12.46 0.32 -7.44
C ARG A 122 -12.85 1.38 -6.42
N ASP A 123 -12.73 1.07 -5.14
CA ASP A 123 -13.03 2.01 -4.06
C ASP A 123 -12.03 3.17 -4.04
N LEU A 124 -10.75 2.90 -4.26
CA LEU A 124 -9.73 3.93 -4.41
C LEU A 124 -10.04 4.87 -5.58
N ALA A 125 -10.37 4.33 -6.74
CA ALA A 125 -10.69 5.12 -7.93
C ALA A 125 -11.94 6.02 -7.74
N ARG A 126 -12.85 5.67 -6.83
CA ARG A 126 -14.06 6.45 -6.52
C ARG A 126 -13.83 7.56 -5.49
N ARG A 127 -12.73 7.52 -4.74
CA ARG A 127 -12.46 8.50 -3.67
C ARG A 127 -12.45 9.95 -4.15
N PRO A 128 -11.77 10.32 -5.27
CA PRO A 128 -11.76 11.70 -5.72
C PRO A 128 -13.16 12.23 -6.00
N VAL A 129 -14.00 11.45 -6.68
CA VAL A 129 -15.37 11.85 -7.01
C VAL A 129 -16.23 12.00 -5.75
N ARG A 130 -16.04 11.12 -4.78
CA ARG A 130 -16.75 11.21 -3.49
C ARG A 130 -16.34 12.46 -2.73
N HIS A 131 -15.05 12.74 -2.65
CA HIS A 131 -14.50 13.92 -1.99
C HIS A 131 -14.99 15.23 -2.63
N GLU A 132 -14.95 15.32 -3.95
CA GLU A 132 -15.47 16.47 -4.69
C GLU A 132 -16.97 16.68 -4.43
N ARG A 133 -17.75 15.60 -4.42
CA ARG A 133 -19.17 15.66 -4.08
C ARG A 133 -19.40 16.15 -2.65
N GLU A 134 -18.65 15.68 -1.68
CA GLU A 134 -18.75 16.11 -0.28
C GLU A 134 -18.44 17.60 -0.15
N GLN A 135 -17.37 18.08 -0.77
CA GLN A 135 -17.02 19.49 -0.80
C GLN A 135 -18.11 20.36 -1.42
N LEU A 136 -18.72 19.88 -2.51
CA LEU A 136 -19.81 20.58 -3.17
C LEU A 136 -21.04 20.69 -2.25
N LEU A 137 -21.41 19.58 -1.59
CA LEU A 137 -22.53 19.59 -0.63
C LEU A 137 -22.30 20.54 0.53
N GLU A 138 -21.09 20.54 1.11
CA GLU A 138 -20.71 21.48 2.18
C GLU A 138 -20.79 22.93 1.71
N SER A 139 -20.38 23.21 0.48
CA SER A 139 -20.43 24.56 -0.09
C SER A 139 -21.86 25.05 -0.34
N ILE A 140 -22.77 24.14 -0.69
CA ILE A 140 -24.21 24.42 -0.86
C ILE A 140 -24.82 24.71 0.50
N GLN A 141 -24.62 23.83 1.49
CA GLN A 141 -25.15 24.02 2.84
C GLN A 141 -24.68 25.33 3.48
N ARG A 142 -23.40 25.71 3.28
CA ARG A 142 -22.88 27.00 3.77
C ARG A 142 -23.60 28.17 3.13
N ARG A 143 -23.83 28.15 1.82
CA ARG A 143 -24.56 29.21 1.11
C ARG A 143 -26.01 29.33 1.58
N ASP A 144 -26.69 28.21 1.77
CA ASP A 144 -28.07 28.19 2.26
C ASP A 144 -28.16 28.80 3.67
N GLN A 145 -27.22 28.46 4.57
CA GLN A 145 -27.14 29.04 5.91
C GLN A 145 -26.86 30.55 5.90
N GLU A 146 -25.95 31.00 5.01
CA GLU A 146 -25.65 32.43 4.84
C GLU A 146 -26.86 33.19 4.32
N GLN A 147 -27.62 32.65 3.37
CA GLN A 147 -28.84 33.25 2.85
C GLN A 147 -29.95 33.32 3.92
N GLU A 148 -30.10 32.27 4.71
CA GLU A 148 -31.09 32.24 5.80
C GLU A 148 -30.74 33.26 6.88
N ALA A 149 -29.45 33.38 7.28
CA ALA A 149 -28.98 34.38 8.23
C ALA A 149 -29.18 35.82 7.72
N ASP A 150 -28.88 36.08 6.44
CA ASP A 150 -29.09 37.40 5.82
C ASP A 150 -30.60 37.72 5.76
N TYR A 151 -31.45 36.76 5.45
CA TYR A 151 -32.90 36.92 5.46
C TYR A 151 -33.41 37.28 6.86
N LEU A 152 -33.00 36.55 7.88
CA LEU A 152 -33.42 36.82 9.27
C LEU A 152 -32.94 38.20 9.73
N THR A 153 -31.72 38.59 9.44
CA THR A 153 -31.17 39.90 9.77
C THR A 153 -31.94 41.02 9.10
N LYS A 154 -32.35 40.89 7.85
CA LYS A 154 -33.13 41.87 7.09
C LYS A 154 -34.57 42.00 7.56
N HIS A 155 -35.14 40.96 8.17
CA HIS A 155 -36.54 40.94 8.60
C HIS A 155 -36.73 41.08 10.11
N ASP A 156 -35.67 41.14 10.90
CA ASP A 156 -35.74 41.30 12.36
C ASP A 156 -36.37 42.64 12.78
N TRP A 157 -36.26 43.64 11.93
CA TRP A 157 -36.88 44.96 12.14
C TRP A 157 -38.40 45.03 11.91
N LEU A 158 -39.01 43.94 11.37
CA LEU A 158 -40.46 43.84 11.20
C LEU A 158 -41.19 43.39 12.46
N SER A 159 -40.44 43.05 13.52
CA SER A 159 -40.95 42.50 14.79
C SER A 159 -41.10 43.55 15.89
N GLU A 160 -40.71 44.82 15.66
CA GLU A 160 -40.93 45.99 16.54
C GLU A 160 -42.16 46.77 16.05
#